data_1439f103ea97b0944ec17aba0fa92094
#
_entry.id   1439f103ea97b0944ec17aba0fa92094
#
_cell.length_a   1.000
_cell.length_b   1.000
_cell.length_c   1.000
_cell.angle_alpha   90.00
_cell.angle_beta   90.00
_cell.angle_gamma   90.00
#
_symmetry.space_group_name_H-M   'P 1'
#
loop_
_entity.id
_entity.type
_entity.pdbx_description
1 polymer ?
#
loop_
_entity_poly.entity_id
_entity_poly.type
_entity_poly.pdbx_seq_one_letter_code
_entity_poly.pdbx_strand_id
1 'polypeptide(L)'
;MDATDKREMTAQDEIMTDTAEAAGQDASPEVVLQYRGYEVDMEAVTERVKAHYYSKGYKKGSITSLQIYAKPEEFTAYYVINDGVVGKVNLFYD
;
A
#
# COMPACT_ATOMS: atom_id res chain seq x y z
N MET A 1 -7.96 5.70 22.46
CA MET A 1 -7.76 5.56 22.04
C MET A 1 -7.64 5.59 21.63
N ASP A 2 -7.62 5.51 21.30
CA ASP A 2 -7.35 5.30 20.73
C ASP A 2 -7.02 5.27 20.02
N ALA A 3 -6.99 5.42 19.74
CA ALA A 3 -6.78 5.21 18.87
C ALA A 3 -6.12 4.99 18.63
N THR A 4 -5.87 5.01 18.92
CA THR A 4 -5.27 4.60 18.64
C THR A 4 -4.99 3.89 18.86
N ASP A 5 -5.42 3.56 19.14
CA ASP A 5 -5.28 2.73 19.13
C ASP A 5 -5.43 2.10 18.76
N LYS A 6 -5.95 2.06 18.42
CA LYS A 6 -6.24 1.31 17.83
C LYS A 6 -5.77 0.99 17.09
N ARG A 7 -5.22 1.38 17.01
CA ARG A 7 -4.66 0.98 16.32
C ARG A 7 -3.99 0.35 16.44
N GLU A 8 -3.95 0.20 16.93
CA GLU A 8 -3.48 -0.47 16.99
C GLU A 8 -3.50 -1.40 16.79
N MET A 9 -3.97 -1.76 16.68
CA MET A 9 -4.12 -2.63 16.43
C MET A 9 -4.41 -3.36 15.87
N THR A 10 -4.96 -3.46 15.86
CA THR A 10 -5.23 -4.27 15.15
C THR A 10 -4.72 -4.39 14.18
N ALA A 11 -4.95 -3.62 14.19
CA ALA A 11 -4.24 -3.54 13.18
C ALA A 11 -3.02 -3.99 13.11
N GLN A 12 -2.61 -4.45 13.89
CA GLN A 12 -1.29 -4.95 13.83
C GLN A 12 -1.08 -5.86 12.66
N ASP A 13 -2.13 -6.43 12.16
CA ASP A 13 -2.00 -7.35 11.06
C ASP A 13 -2.28 -6.71 9.72
N GLU A 14 -2.83 -5.54 9.73
CA GLU A 14 -3.26 -4.94 8.48
C GLU A 14 -3.05 -3.45 8.53
N ILE A 15 -2.36 -2.94 7.55
CA ILE A 15 -2.07 -1.52 7.46
C ILE A 15 -2.62 -1.02 6.14
N MET A 16 -3.45 0.00 6.22
CA MET A 16 -3.97 0.63 5.02
C MET A 16 -3.23 1.92 4.79
N THR A 17 -2.77 2.13 3.59
CA THR A 17 -2.12 3.37 3.22
C THR A 17 -2.88 4.02 2.08
N ASP A 18 -2.91 5.33 2.12
CA ASP A 18 -3.53 6.11 1.06
C ASP A 18 -2.49 7.08 0.58
N THR A 19 -1.87 6.77 -0.53
CA THR A 19 -0.76 7.56 -1.01
C THR A 19 -1.19 8.84 -1.69
N ALA A 20 -2.46 8.95 -2.05
CA ALA A 20 -2.88 10.13 -2.78
C ALA A 20 -2.78 11.39 -1.94
N GLU A 21 -2.97 11.26 -0.65
CA GLU A 21 -2.99 12.42 0.18
C GLU A 21 -1.65 12.92 0.58
N ALA A 22 -0.69 12.03 0.66
CA ALA A 22 0.62 12.43 1.09
C ALA A 22 1.31 13.27 0.06
N ALA A 23 0.90 13.11 -1.17
CA ALA A 23 1.58 13.80 -2.24
C ALA A 23 1.18 15.24 -2.31
N GLY A 24 1.95 16.02 -2.98
CA GLY A 24 1.51 17.30 -3.39
C GLY A 24 1.88 18.43 -2.48
N GLN A 25 2.40 18.14 -1.35
CA GLN A 25 2.79 19.19 -0.46
C GLN A 25 4.30 19.37 -0.50
N ASP A 26 4.88 19.74 0.61
CA ASP A 26 6.29 20.06 0.63
C ASP A 26 7.15 18.83 0.47
N ALA A 27 6.76 17.75 1.07
CA ALA A 27 7.53 16.53 1.01
C ALA A 27 6.62 15.35 1.29
N SER A 28 6.88 14.26 0.63
CA SER A 28 6.16 13.03 0.91
C SER A 28 6.85 12.32 2.06
N PRO A 29 6.09 11.79 2.99
CA PRO A 29 6.72 11.02 4.06
C PRO A 29 7.25 9.71 3.50
N GLU A 30 8.31 9.24 4.10
CA GLU A 30 8.80 7.91 3.81
C GLU A 30 8.15 6.97 4.81
N VAL A 31 7.44 5.98 4.31
CA VAL A 31 6.74 5.03 5.17
C VAL A 31 7.39 3.68 5.01
N VAL A 32 7.90 3.15 6.10
CA VAL A 32 8.62 1.88 6.09
C VAL A 32 7.85 0.91 6.96
N LEU A 33 7.60 -0.27 6.43
CA LEU A 33 6.92 -1.33 7.17
C LEU A 33 7.95 -2.37 7.59
N GLN A 34 7.93 -2.70 8.86
CA GLN A 34 8.81 -3.72 9.41
C GLN A 34 7.98 -4.83 10.02
N TYR A 35 8.40 -6.06 9.78
CA TYR A 35 7.67 -7.21 10.30
C TYR A 35 8.61 -8.39 10.41
N ARG A 36 8.90 -8.82 11.64
CA ARG A 36 9.68 -10.02 11.92
C ARG A 36 10.97 -10.07 11.12
N GLY A 37 11.69 -8.97 11.13
CA GLY A 37 12.96 -8.90 10.43
C GLY A 37 12.86 -8.53 8.96
N TYR A 38 11.67 -8.48 8.42
CA TYR A 38 11.47 -7.99 7.07
C TYR A 38 11.21 -6.51 7.09
N GLU A 39 11.58 -5.85 6.02
CA GLU A 39 11.39 -4.41 5.93
C GLU A 39 11.12 -4.04 4.48
N VAL A 40 10.19 -3.14 4.27
CA VAL A 40 9.92 -2.65 2.93
C VAL A 40 9.52 -1.18 3.01
N ASP A 41 9.96 -0.44 2.00
CA ASP A 41 9.54 0.94 1.81
C ASP A 41 8.20 0.89 1.10
N MET A 42 7.19 1.54 1.68
CA MET A 42 5.85 1.46 1.11
C MET A 42 5.77 2.17 -0.25
N GLU A 43 6.71 3.07 -0.54
CA GLU A 43 6.75 3.64 -1.87
C GLU A 43 7.10 2.57 -2.90
N ALA A 44 7.99 1.65 -2.55
CA ALA A 44 8.32 0.55 -3.45
C ALA A 44 7.11 -0.34 -3.68
N VAL A 45 6.31 -0.56 -2.64
CA VAL A 45 5.09 -1.33 -2.78
C VAL A 45 4.12 -0.62 -3.71
N THR A 46 4.01 0.69 -3.57
CA THR A 46 3.14 1.48 -4.43
C THR A 46 3.53 1.34 -5.89
N GLU A 47 4.83 1.42 -6.18
CA GLU A 47 5.29 1.27 -7.55
C GLU A 47 5.02 -0.13 -8.08
N ARG A 48 5.18 -1.12 -7.23
CA ARG A 48 4.90 -2.51 -7.61
C ARG A 48 3.43 -2.70 -7.94
N VAL A 49 2.55 -2.09 -7.15
CA VAL A 49 1.12 -2.14 -7.39
C VAL A 49 0.79 -1.49 -8.72
N LYS A 50 1.36 -0.32 -8.98
CA LYS A 50 1.10 0.37 -10.25
C LYS A 50 1.58 -0.45 -11.43
N ALA A 51 2.76 -1.04 -11.31
CA ALA A 51 3.28 -1.87 -12.39
C ALA A 51 2.38 -3.05 -12.66
N HIS A 52 1.87 -3.67 -11.60
CA HIS A 52 0.97 -4.80 -11.74
C HIS A 52 -0.32 -4.38 -12.44
N TYR A 53 -0.84 -3.22 -12.08
CA TYR A 53 -2.05 -2.69 -12.68
C TYR A 53 -1.84 -2.43 -14.18
N TYR A 54 -0.73 -1.77 -14.52
CA TYR A 54 -0.48 -1.48 -15.93
C TYR A 54 -0.22 -2.75 -16.74
N SER A 55 0.34 -3.78 -16.10
CA SER A 55 0.60 -5.03 -16.81
C SER A 55 -0.67 -5.71 -17.26
N LYS A 56 -1.81 -5.33 -16.68
CA LYS A 56 -3.09 -5.89 -17.10
C LYS A 56 -3.69 -5.16 -18.29
N GLY A 57 -2.99 -4.17 -18.83
CA GLY A 57 -3.45 -3.47 -20.01
C GLY A 57 -4.09 -2.12 -19.77
N TYR A 58 -4.14 -1.68 -18.54
CA TYR A 58 -4.72 -0.37 -18.25
C TYR A 58 -3.74 0.73 -18.63
N LYS A 59 -4.27 1.87 -19.00
CA LYS A 59 -3.45 2.97 -19.48
C LYS A 59 -2.77 3.70 -18.33
N LYS A 60 -1.56 4.15 -18.59
CA LYS A 60 -0.91 5.03 -17.63
C LYS A 60 -1.72 6.30 -17.48
N GLY A 61 -1.79 6.79 -16.27
CA GLY A 61 -2.55 8.00 -16.01
C GLY A 61 -4.01 7.74 -15.73
N SER A 62 -4.45 6.49 -15.77
CA SER A 62 -5.85 6.18 -15.52
C SER A 62 -6.18 5.99 -14.05
N ILE A 63 -5.19 6.03 -13.17
CA ILE A 63 -5.43 5.83 -11.76
C ILE A 63 -5.91 7.14 -11.14
N THR A 64 -7.11 7.12 -10.61
CA THR A 64 -7.68 8.27 -9.92
C THR A 64 -7.77 8.06 -8.42
N SER A 65 -7.74 6.82 -7.97
CA SER A 65 -7.65 6.53 -6.55
C SER A 65 -6.90 5.23 -6.36
N LEU A 66 -6.21 5.12 -5.25
CA LEU A 66 -5.36 3.97 -4.98
C LEU A 66 -5.34 3.72 -3.49
N GLN A 67 -5.72 2.53 -3.10
CA GLN A 67 -5.64 2.09 -1.72
C GLN A 67 -4.82 0.82 -1.66
N ILE A 68 -3.98 0.72 -0.66
CA ILE A 68 -3.12 -0.44 -0.47
C ILE A 68 -3.32 -0.94 0.96
N TYR A 69 -3.56 -2.23 1.08
CA TYR A 69 -3.73 -2.89 2.37
C TYR A 69 -2.58 -3.87 2.53
N ALA A 70 -1.69 -3.59 3.45
CA ALA A 70 -0.54 -4.46 3.68
C ALA A 70 -0.91 -5.49 4.74
N LYS A 71 -0.71 -6.75 4.42
CA LYS A 71 -0.92 -7.84 5.36
C LYS A 71 0.39 -8.57 5.55
N PRO A 72 1.22 -8.12 6.48
CA PRO A 72 2.56 -8.69 6.63
C PRO A 72 2.58 -10.18 6.93
N GLU A 73 1.60 -10.65 7.67
CA GLU A 73 1.56 -12.07 8.02
C GLU A 73 1.33 -12.94 6.80
N GLU A 74 0.84 -12.35 5.71
CA GLU A 74 0.65 -13.06 4.46
C GLU A 74 1.73 -12.72 3.44
N PHE A 75 2.64 -11.81 3.79
CA PHE A 75 3.66 -11.31 2.89
C PHE A 75 3.05 -10.70 1.64
N THR A 76 1.86 -10.13 1.77
CA THR A 76 1.05 -9.70 0.64
C THR A 76 0.55 -8.29 0.85
N ALA A 77 0.47 -7.54 -0.24
CA ALA A 77 -0.19 -6.25 -0.26
C ALA A 77 -1.37 -6.34 -1.22
N TYR A 78 -2.55 -6.03 -0.73
CA TYR A 78 -3.75 -6.00 -1.54
C TYR A 78 -4.00 -4.57 -1.97
N TYR A 79 -4.59 -4.38 -3.13
CA TYR A 79 -4.85 -3.03 -3.60
C TYR A 79 -6.24 -2.90 -4.19
N VAL A 80 -6.76 -1.68 -4.13
CA VAL A 80 -8.01 -1.31 -4.79
C VAL A 80 -7.72 -0.04 -5.58
N ILE A 81 -7.94 -0.10 -6.88
CA ILE A 81 -7.69 1.03 -7.76
C ILE A 81 -9.02 1.45 -8.36
N ASN A 82 -9.29 2.75 -8.28
CA ASN A 82 -10.50 3.35 -8.87
C ASN A 82 -11.76 2.67 -8.36
N ASP A 83 -11.72 2.21 -7.10
CA ASP A 83 -12.86 1.61 -6.43
C ASP A 83 -13.41 0.37 -7.11
N GLY A 84 -12.67 -0.19 -8.06
CA GLY A 84 -13.20 -1.36 -8.76
C GLY A 84 -12.18 -2.39 -9.15
N VAL A 85 -10.94 -1.99 -9.35
CA VAL A 85 -9.91 -2.93 -9.77
C VAL A 85 -9.16 -3.40 -8.53
N VAL A 86 -9.24 -4.68 -8.24
CA VAL A 86 -8.60 -5.23 -7.04
C VAL A 86 -7.54 -6.23 -7.45
N GLY A 87 -6.53 -6.38 -6.62
CA GLY A 87 -5.48 -7.34 -6.87
C GLY A 87 -4.54 -7.43 -5.70
N LYS A 88 -3.44 -8.13 -5.90
CA LYS A 88 -2.44 -8.29 -4.84
C LYS A 88 -1.07 -8.44 -5.45
N VAL A 89 -0.06 -8.03 -4.67
CA VAL A 89 1.33 -8.17 -5.04
C VAL A 89 2.09 -8.62 -3.79
N ASN A 90 3.31 -9.08 -3.99
CA ASN A 90 4.17 -9.39 -2.85
C ASN A 90 4.47 -8.12 -2.08
N LEU A 91 4.55 -8.24 -0.77
CA LEU A 91 4.78 -7.08 0.08
C LEU A 91 6.27 -6.78 0.23
N PHE A 92 7.09 -7.78 0.48
CA PHE A 92 8.49 -7.55 0.83
C PHE A 92 9.47 -7.76 -0.31
N TYR A 93 9.02 -8.26 -1.45
CA TYR A 93 9.91 -8.46 -2.59
C TYR A 93 9.08 -8.49 -3.86
N ASP A 94 9.78 -8.34 -4.97
CA ASP A 94 9.12 -8.33 -6.28
C ASP A 94 8.70 -9.71 -6.73
#